data_4730205700793c2de1c83794c42500b2
#
_entry.id   4730205700793c2de1c83794c42500b2
#
_cell.length_a   1.000
_cell.length_b   1.000
_cell.length_c   1.000
_cell.angle_alpha   90.00
_cell.angle_beta   90.00
_cell.angle_gamma   90.00
#
_symmetry.space_group_name_H-M   'P 1'
#
loop_
_entity.id
_entity.type
_entity.pdbx_description
1 polymer ?
#
loop_
_entity_poly.entity_id
_entity_poly.type
_entity_poly.pdbx_seq_one_letter_code
_entity_poly.pdbx_strand_id
1 'polypeptide(L)'
;LEHNEIEKYVLKSENKIEKLYDKKTKRFVNYDLKNKKKIAVPSITNYFILFADLKNKLINKEIIQTLKKHNTKEKFFFSSIKPNYTRYEEKRYWRGPVWINCNWIIYQGLKDKDKKFAQMVRSKTIDLVKKNGFYEYFNTKTGKAYGAKNFSWTASLFLDLILEKKYN
;
A
#
# COMPACT_ATOMS: atom_id res chain seq x y z
N LEU A 1 -28.44 10.19 6.12
CA LEU A 1 -27.97 9.60 7.39
C LEU A 1 -27.58 10.74 8.32
N GLU A 2 -28.08 10.72 9.55
CA GLU A 2 -27.69 11.67 10.57
C GLU A 2 -26.21 11.45 10.98
N HIS A 3 -25.52 12.52 11.40
CA HIS A 3 -24.10 12.46 11.78
C HIS A 3 -23.81 11.35 12.79
N ASN A 4 -24.64 11.20 13.80
CA ASN A 4 -24.53 10.16 14.84
C ASN A 4 -24.64 8.72 14.29
N GLU A 5 -25.41 8.52 13.22
CA GLU A 5 -25.52 7.19 12.58
C GLU A 5 -24.24 6.84 11.83
N ILE A 6 -23.67 7.81 11.10
CA ILE A 6 -22.39 7.65 10.39
C ILE A 6 -21.29 7.28 11.38
N GLU A 7 -21.18 8.00 12.50
CA GLU A 7 -20.18 7.70 13.54
C GLU A 7 -20.32 6.27 14.10
N LYS A 8 -21.54 5.83 14.38
CA LYS A 8 -21.79 4.45 14.83
C LYS A 8 -21.32 3.41 13.80
N TYR A 9 -21.58 3.65 12.50
CA TYR A 9 -21.11 2.76 11.44
C TYR A 9 -19.59 2.75 11.31
N VAL A 10 -18.94 3.90 11.42
CA VAL A 10 -17.48 4.01 11.41
C VAL A 10 -16.87 3.23 12.56
N LEU A 11 -17.30 3.46 13.80
CA LEU A 11 -16.81 2.76 14.99
C LEU A 11 -17.02 1.23 14.90
N LYS A 12 -18.19 0.82 14.44
CA LYS A 12 -18.48 -0.62 14.23
C LYS A 12 -17.56 -1.24 13.19
N SER A 13 -17.23 -0.49 12.12
CA SER A 13 -16.32 -0.94 11.06
C SER A 13 -14.89 -1.01 11.56
N GLU A 14 -14.38 0.00 12.26
CA GLU A 14 -13.05 0.01 12.88
C GLU A 14 -12.87 -1.20 13.80
N ASN A 15 -13.81 -1.47 14.72
CA ASN A 15 -13.76 -2.60 15.62
C ASN A 15 -13.73 -3.96 14.90
N LYS A 16 -14.40 -4.07 13.75
CA LYS A 16 -14.36 -5.30 12.93
C LYS A 16 -13.03 -5.43 12.18
N ILE A 17 -12.52 -4.34 11.64
CA ILE A 17 -11.25 -4.31 10.92
C ILE A 17 -10.10 -4.63 11.87
N GLU A 18 -10.07 -4.09 13.08
CA GLU A 18 -9.02 -4.39 14.07
C GLU A 18 -8.90 -5.88 14.41
N LYS A 19 -9.99 -6.65 14.32
CA LYS A 19 -9.94 -8.12 14.48
C LYS A 19 -9.10 -8.83 13.41
N LEU A 20 -8.87 -8.18 12.27
CA LEU A 20 -8.01 -8.69 11.21
C LEU A 20 -6.53 -8.40 11.45
N TYR A 21 -6.21 -7.61 12.49
CA TYR A 21 -4.82 -7.40 12.88
C TYR A 21 -4.23 -8.70 13.45
N ASP A 22 -3.07 -9.08 12.91
CA ASP A 22 -2.32 -10.24 13.40
C ASP A 22 -1.10 -9.76 14.18
N LYS A 23 -1.13 -9.96 15.48
CA LYS A 23 -0.07 -9.56 16.42
C LYS A 23 1.28 -10.23 16.12
N LYS A 24 1.27 -11.47 15.62
CA LYS A 24 2.49 -12.22 15.29
C LYS A 24 3.23 -11.61 14.09
N THR A 25 2.50 -11.28 13.05
CA THR A 25 3.09 -10.70 11.82
C THR A 25 3.08 -9.18 11.80
N LYS A 26 2.41 -8.54 12.76
CA LYS A 26 2.21 -7.08 12.87
C LYS A 26 1.65 -6.47 11.58
N ARG A 27 0.64 -7.12 11.02
CA ARG A 27 -0.04 -6.72 9.78
C ARG A 27 -1.53 -7.02 9.86
N PHE A 28 -2.30 -6.30 9.07
CA PHE A 28 -3.64 -6.75 8.75
C PHE A 28 -3.57 -7.92 7.78
N VAL A 29 -4.47 -8.88 7.95
CA VAL A 29 -4.52 -10.09 7.13
C VAL A 29 -5.87 -10.21 6.46
N ASN A 30 -5.91 -10.87 5.31
CA ASN A 30 -7.16 -11.18 4.64
C ASN A 30 -7.94 -12.23 5.44
N TYR A 31 -9.25 -12.27 5.22
CA TYR A 31 -10.13 -13.25 5.83
C TYR A 31 -10.88 -14.04 4.76
N ASP A 32 -10.75 -15.34 4.80
CA ASP A 32 -11.51 -16.26 3.97
C ASP A 32 -12.87 -16.49 4.60
N LEU A 33 -13.91 -15.88 4.01
CA LEU A 33 -15.29 -15.99 4.51
C LEU A 33 -15.84 -17.41 4.41
N LYS A 34 -15.45 -18.14 3.36
CA LYS A 34 -15.91 -19.52 3.12
C LYS A 34 -15.37 -20.48 4.16
N ASN A 35 -14.06 -20.43 4.38
CA ASN A 35 -13.37 -21.33 5.33
C ASN A 35 -13.23 -20.73 6.73
N LYS A 36 -13.77 -19.54 6.98
CA LYS A 36 -13.74 -18.80 8.26
C LYS A 36 -12.36 -18.69 8.87
N LYS A 37 -11.31 -18.43 8.05
CA LYS A 37 -9.92 -18.37 8.52
C LYS A 37 -9.17 -17.15 8.00
N LYS A 38 -8.18 -16.72 8.77
CA LYS A 38 -7.24 -15.66 8.39
C LYS A 38 -6.25 -16.18 7.35
N ILE A 39 -5.93 -15.35 6.34
CA ILE A 39 -4.95 -15.63 5.28
C ILE A 39 -3.80 -14.63 5.42
N ALA A 40 -2.65 -15.09 5.90
CA ALA A 40 -1.50 -14.26 6.23
C ALA A 40 -0.49 -14.13 5.06
N VAL A 41 -0.96 -13.90 3.82
CA VAL A 41 -0.08 -13.62 2.69
C VAL A 41 0.55 -12.23 2.87
N PRO A 42 1.89 -12.09 2.77
CA PRO A 42 2.58 -10.81 2.95
C PRO A 42 2.44 -9.93 1.70
N SER A 43 1.27 -9.33 1.55
CA SER A 43 0.88 -8.45 0.45
C SER A 43 0.97 -6.98 0.86
N ILE A 44 1.17 -6.09 -0.12
CA ILE A 44 1.12 -4.64 0.09
C ILE A 44 -0.27 -4.19 0.58
N THR A 45 -1.33 -4.89 0.20
CA THR A 45 -2.70 -4.59 0.65
C THR A 45 -2.90 -4.71 2.16
N ASN A 46 -2.04 -5.46 2.85
CA ASN A 46 -2.04 -5.56 4.33
C ASN A 46 -1.78 -4.21 5.02
N TYR A 47 -1.29 -3.22 4.30
CA TYR A 47 -0.93 -1.89 4.79
C TYR A 47 -1.87 -0.78 4.33
N PHE A 48 -2.88 -1.08 3.51
CA PHE A 48 -3.87 -0.10 3.03
C PHE A 48 -4.69 0.50 4.17
N ILE A 49 -4.73 -0.17 5.29
CA ILE A 49 -5.36 0.33 6.52
C ILE A 49 -4.77 1.66 7.01
N LEU A 50 -3.53 1.98 6.64
CA LEU A 50 -2.92 3.28 6.95
C LEU A 50 -3.71 4.44 6.33
N PHE A 51 -4.34 4.21 5.18
CA PHE A 51 -5.21 5.17 4.50
C PHE A 51 -6.55 5.39 5.23
N ALA A 52 -7.06 4.36 5.90
CA ALA A 52 -8.31 4.44 6.65
C ALA A 52 -8.19 5.16 8.01
N ASP A 53 -6.97 5.52 8.41
CA ASP A 53 -6.67 6.32 9.60
C ASP A 53 -7.27 5.78 10.92
N LEU A 54 -6.99 4.52 11.23
CA LEU A 54 -7.41 3.91 12.49
C LEU A 54 -6.96 4.74 13.70
N LYS A 55 -7.82 4.89 14.69
CA LYS A 55 -7.54 5.60 15.95
C LYS A 55 -6.42 4.97 16.78
N ASN A 56 -6.16 3.66 16.58
CA ASN A 56 -5.16 2.91 17.34
C ASN A 56 -3.72 3.23 16.92
N LYS A 57 -3.11 4.20 17.61
CA LYS A 57 -1.74 4.69 17.34
C LYS A 57 -0.66 3.61 17.46
N LEU A 58 -0.83 2.62 18.37
CA LEU A 58 0.15 1.53 18.53
C LEU A 58 0.16 0.63 17.31
N ILE A 59 -1.01 0.22 16.84
CA ILE A 59 -1.15 -0.58 15.61
C ILE A 59 -0.56 0.19 14.42
N ASN A 60 -0.88 1.46 14.26
CA ASN A 60 -0.32 2.30 13.19
C ASN A 60 1.22 2.31 13.21
N LYS A 61 1.83 2.49 14.39
CA LYS A 61 3.30 2.47 14.55
C LYS A 61 3.89 1.11 14.15
N GLU A 62 3.31 0.01 14.59
CA GLU A 62 3.78 -1.36 14.26
C GLU A 62 3.67 -1.65 12.78
N ILE A 63 2.56 -1.25 12.14
CA ILE A 63 2.33 -1.41 10.69
C ILE A 63 3.37 -0.63 9.89
N ILE A 64 3.64 0.63 10.24
CA ILE A 64 4.65 1.45 9.55
C ILE A 64 6.03 0.81 9.67
N GLN A 65 6.41 0.34 10.85
CA GLN A 65 7.69 -0.35 11.04
C GLN A 65 7.80 -1.62 10.20
N THR A 66 6.70 -2.38 10.10
CA THR A 66 6.66 -3.62 9.30
C THR A 66 6.67 -3.30 7.80
N LEU A 67 5.98 -2.25 7.36
CA LEU A 67 6.00 -1.78 5.99
C LEU A 67 7.40 -1.33 5.56
N LYS A 68 8.13 -0.62 6.41
CA LYS A 68 9.53 -0.26 6.14
C LYS A 68 10.42 -1.47 5.85
N LYS A 69 10.08 -2.64 6.42
CA LYS A 69 10.79 -3.91 6.22
C LYS A 69 10.23 -4.75 5.06
N HIS A 70 9.11 -4.32 4.45
CA HIS A 70 8.46 -5.10 3.39
C HIS A 70 9.33 -5.24 2.15
N ASN A 71 10.02 -4.18 1.77
CA ASN A 71 10.73 -4.09 0.48
C ASN A 71 12.12 -3.45 0.61
N THR A 72 12.90 -3.84 1.61
CA THR A 72 14.17 -3.18 1.95
C THR A 72 15.28 -3.34 0.91
N LYS A 73 15.22 -4.41 0.10
CA LYS A 73 16.25 -4.76 -0.89
C LYS A 73 15.90 -4.37 -2.33
N GLU A 74 14.67 -3.94 -2.58
CA GLU A 74 14.22 -3.60 -3.92
C GLU A 74 14.46 -2.12 -4.23
N LYS A 75 14.87 -1.83 -5.45
CA LYS A 75 15.12 -0.45 -5.89
C LYS A 75 13.84 0.38 -5.91
N PHE A 76 12.77 -0.23 -6.41
CA PHE A 76 11.45 0.37 -6.48
C PHE A 76 10.50 -0.37 -5.54
N PHE A 77 9.64 0.35 -4.86
CA PHE A 77 8.65 -0.22 -3.95
C PHE A 77 7.27 0.40 -4.15
N PHE A 78 6.26 -0.29 -3.78
CA PHE A 78 6.27 -1.57 -3.05
C PHE A 78 5.91 -2.71 -3.99
N SER A 79 6.56 -3.87 -3.82
CA SER A 79 6.11 -5.11 -4.46
C SER A 79 4.72 -5.50 -3.97
N SER A 80 3.88 -6.02 -4.87
CA SER A 80 2.53 -6.48 -4.52
C SER A 80 2.52 -7.64 -3.51
N ILE A 81 3.53 -8.51 -3.57
CA ILE A 81 3.83 -9.53 -2.54
C ILE A 81 5.29 -9.40 -2.13
N LYS A 82 5.60 -9.63 -0.86
CA LYS A 82 6.96 -9.53 -0.32
C LYS A 82 7.95 -10.43 -1.10
N PRO A 83 9.11 -9.90 -1.56
CA PRO A 83 10.02 -10.61 -2.47
C PRO A 83 10.55 -11.96 -1.98
N ASN A 84 10.62 -12.18 -0.67
CA ASN A 84 11.08 -13.46 -0.10
C ASN A 84 9.94 -14.45 0.19
N TYR A 85 8.73 -14.17 -0.26
CA TYR A 85 7.61 -15.09 -0.13
C TYR A 85 7.62 -16.14 -1.24
N THR A 86 7.30 -17.38 -0.92
CA THR A 86 7.39 -18.53 -1.85
C THR A 86 6.59 -18.40 -3.15
N ARG A 87 5.54 -17.57 -3.13
CA ARG A 87 4.72 -17.30 -4.32
C ARG A 87 5.04 -15.99 -5.02
N TYR A 88 6.17 -15.36 -4.70
CA TYR A 88 6.63 -14.16 -5.40
C TYR A 88 7.07 -14.52 -6.82
N GLU A 89 6.52 -13.77 -7.79
CA GLU A 89 6.86 -13.89 -9.20
C GLU A 89 7.04 -12.46 -9.79
N GLU A 90 8.25 -12.16 -10.20
CA GLU A 90 8.70 -10.79 -10.55
C GLU A 90 7.87 -10.10 -11.66
N LYS A 91 7.24 -10.89 -12.53
CA LYS A 91 6.48 -10.39 -13.70
C LYS A 91 4.98 -10.66 -13.61
N ARG A 92 4.54 -11.35 -12.57
CA ARG A 92 3.17 -11.85 -12.51
C ARG A 92 2.25 -10.94 -11.74
N TYR A 93 1.62 -10.02 -12.45
CA TYR A 93 0.49 -9.19 -12.04
C TYR A 93 0.49 -8.81 -10.53
N TRP A 94 -0.35 -9.42 -9.69
CA TRP A 94 -0.41 -9.18 -8.23
C TRP A 94 0.56 -10.04 -7.39
N ARG A 95 1.54 -10.69 -8.01
CA ARG A 95 2.47 -11.59 -7.31
C ARG A 95 3.91 -11.09 -7.22
N GLY A 96 4.16 -9.85 -7.57
CA GLY A 96 5.51 -9.30 -7.53
C GLY A 96 5.59 -7.83 -7.90
N PRO A 97 5.07 -7.41 -9.05
CA PRO A 97 5.22 -6.06 -9.58
C PRO A 97 4.79 -4.94 -8.63
N VAL A 98 5.35 -3.76 -8.87
CA VAL A 98 4.93 -2.48 -8.28
C VAL A 98 3.72 -1.96 -9.03
N TRP A 99 2.72 -1.51 -8.29
CA TRP A 99 1.53 -0.84 -8.79
C TRP A 99 1.47 0.59 -8.25
N ILE A 100 1.26 1.57 -9.11
CA ILE A 100 1.28 2.99 -8.71
C ILE A 100 0.13 3.33 -7.75
N ASN A 101 -1.04 2.74 -7.95
CA ASN A 101 -2.16 2.89 -7.02
C ASN A 101 -1.85 2.38 -5.61
N CYS A 102 -1.13 1.28 -5.48
CA CYS A 102 -0.69 0.79 -4.17
C CYS A 102 0.24 1.78 -3.47
N ASN A 103 1.22 2.30 -4.21
CA ASN A 103 2.13 3.30 -3.68
C ASN A 103 1.42 4.59 -3.29
N TRP A 104 0.46 5.03 -4.11
CA TRP A 104 -0.36 6.20 -3.82
C TRP A 104 -1.18 6.03 -2.53
N ILE A 105 -1.89 4.91 -2.37
CA ILE A 105 -2.64 4.61 -1.14
C ILE A 105 -1.72 4.63 0.09
N ILE A 106 -0.55 4.01 -0.01
CA ILE A 106 0.45 3.98 1.07
C ILE A 106 0.98 5.39 1.36
N TYR A 107 1.29 6.17 0.33
CA TYR A 107 1.73 7.55 0.48
C TYR A 107 0.69 8.38 1.24
N GLN A 108 -0.57 8.35 0.79
CA GLN A 108 -1.67 9.06 1.44
C GLN A 108 -1.85 8.65 2.91
N GLY A 109 -1.74 7.36 3.20
CA GLY A 109 -1.83 6.85 4.57
C GLY A 109 -0.65 7.22 5.48
N LEU A 110 0.50 7.58 4.90
CA LEU A 110 1.72 7.93 5.63
C LEU A 110 1.89 9.44 5.87
N LYS A 111 1.27 10.31 5.08
CA LYS A 111 1.54 11.76 5.05
C LYS A 111 1.63 12.39 6.44
N ASP A 112 0.68 12.08 7.31
CA ASP A 112 0.55 12.66 8.64
C ASP A 112 1.17 11.78 9.74
N LYS A 113 1.56 10.55 9.41
CA LYS A 113 2.09 9.56 10.37
C LYS A 113 3.60 9.41 10.31
N ASP A 114 4.19 9.53 9.13
CA ASP A 114 5.64 9.46 8.90
C ASP A 114 6.01 10.23 7.63
N LYS A 115 6.10 11.55 7.75
CA LYS A 115 6.36 12.48 6.64
C LYS A 115 7.62 12.12 5.84
N LYS A 116 8.70 11.73 6.52
CA LYS A 116 9.96 11.37 5.86
C LYS A 116 9.81 10.13 4.99
N PHE A 117 9.15 9.11 5.49
CA PHE A 117 8.91 7.88 4.74
C PHE A 117 7.88 8.10 3.61
N ALA A 118 6.85 8.90 3.86
CA ALA A 118 5.89 9.30 2.83
C ALA A 118 6.59 9.99 1.65
N GLN A 119 7.45 10.98 1.90
CA GLN A 119 8.18 11.67 0.85
C GLN A 119 9.11 10.74 0.06
N MET A 120 9.72 9.75 0.71
CA MET A 120 10.53 8.74 0.03
C MET A 120 9.67 7.86 -0.89
N VAL A 121 8.47 7.44 -0.45
CA VAL A 121 7.52 6.68 -1.28
C VAL A 121 7.11 7.51 -2.49
N ARG A 122 6.73 8.78 -2.25
CA ARG A 122 6.35 9.73 -3.31
C ARG A 122 7.44 9.90 -4.36
N SER A 123 8.65 10.27 -3.93
CA SER A 123 9.77 10.52 -4.85
C SER A 123 10.09 9.30 -5.70
N LYS A 124 10.23 8.12 -5.08
CA LYS A 124 10.53 6.88 -5.82
C LYS A 124 9.42 6.48 -6.80
N THR A 125 8.16 6.76 -6.46
CA THR A 125 7.03 6.50 -7.36
C THR A 125 7.05 7.44 -8.56
N ILE A 126 7.29 8.73 -8.33
CA ILE A 126 7.44 9.73 -9.39
C ILE A 126 8.61 9.37 -10.32
N ASP A 127 9.78 9.04 -9.77
CA ASP A 127 10.98 8.67 -10.53
C ASP A 127 10.74 7.42 -11.38
N LEU A 128 10.02 6.43 -10.85
CA LEU A 128 9.66 5.21 -11.57
C LEU A 128 8.83 5.53 -12.82
N VAL A 129 7.79 6.34 -12.67
CA VAL A 129 6.90 6.70 -13.78
C VAL A 129 7.60 7.64 -14.78
N LYS A 130 8.34 8.65 -14.31
CA LYS A 130 9.12 9.55 -15.19
C LYS A 130 10.08 8.78 -16.09
N LYS A 131 10.73 7.76 -15.55
CA LYS A 131 11.72 6.97 -16.28
C LYS A 131 11.09 6.00 -17.30
N ASN A 132 9.93 5.45 -16.99
CA ASN A 132 9.40 4.30 -17.71
C ASN A 132 8.06 4.58 -18.43
N GLY A 133 7.40 5.72 -18.16
CA GLY A 133 6.12 6.10 -18.77
C GLY A 133 4.90 5.55 -18.01
N PHE A 134 3.73 5.77 -18.60
CA PHE A 134 2.42 5.39 -18.00
C PHE A 134 2.06 3.97 -18.39
N TYR A 135 2.55 3.01 -17.62
CA TYR A 135 2.23 1.59 -17.76
C TYR A 135 1.44 1.08 -16.56
N GLU A 136 0.86 -0.09 -16.72
CA GLU A 136 -0.03 -0.68 -15.73
C GLU A 136 0.70 -1.07 -14.44
N TYR A 137 1.87 -1.75 -14.55
CA TYR A 137 2.71 -2.14 -13.41
C TYR A 137 4.19 -2.25 -13.81
N PHE A 138 5.07 -2.39 -12.81
CA PHE A 138 6.50 -2.27 -13.00
C PHE A 138 7.29 -3.32 -12.22
N ASN A 139 8.46 -3.68 -12.74
CA ASN A 139 9.39 -4.56 -12.03
C ASN A 139 10.02 -3.85 -10.82
N THR A 140 10.09 -4.53 -9.68
CA THR A 140 10.62 -3.97 -8.43
C THR A 140 12.12 -3.68 -8.46
N LYS A 141 12.90 -4.43 -9.24
CA LYS A 141 14.36 -4.31 -9.32
C LYS A 141 14.80 -3.37 -10.43
N THR A 142 14.25 -3.56 -11.62
CA THR A 142 14.71 -2.86 -12.84
C THR A 142 13.89 -1.64 -13.17
N GLY A 143 12.65 -1.56 -12.69
CA GLY A 143 11.64 -0.57 -13.10
C GLY A 143 11.04 -0.87 -14.47
N LYS A 144 11.40 -1.98 -15.14
CA LYS A 144 10.83 -2.33 -16.44
C LYS A 144 9.31 -2.34 -16.37
N ALA A 145 8.69 -1.65 -17.32
CA ALA A 145 7.26 -1.53 -17.43
C ALA A 145 6.61 -2.78 -18.05
N TYR A 146 5.40 -3.09 -17.59
CA TYR A 146 4.58 -4.22 -18.03
C TYR A 146 3.11 -3.85 -18.09
N GLY A 147 2.33 -4.70 -18.73
CA GLY A 147 0.88 -4.52 -18.90
C GLY A 147 0.55 -3.47 -19.95
N ALA A 148 -0.61 -2.84 -19.83
CA ALA A 148 -1.10 -1.85 -20.79
C ALA A 148 -0.25 -0.58 -20.78
N LYS A 149 0.08 -0.07 -21.96
CA LYS A 149 0.71 1.25 -22.18
C LYS A 149 -0.36 2.35 -22.15
N ASN A 150 0.04 3.57 -21.82
CA ASN A 150 -0.87 4.73 -21.67
C ASN A 150 -1.98 4.48 -20.67
N PHE A 151 -1.63 3.84 -19.56
CA PHE A 151 -2.57 3.41 -18.55
C PHE A 151 -3.06 4.59 -17.72
N SER A 152 -4.33 4.93 -17.84
CA SER A 152 -4.93 6.13 -17.26
C SER A 152 -4.83 6.18 -15.74
N TRP A 153 -4.96 5.06 -15.06
CA TRP A 153 -4.82 4.98 -13.61
C TRP A 153 -3.44 5.43 -13.12
N THR A 154 -2.37 4.93 -13.76
CA THR A 154 -1.00 5.39 -13.46
C THR A 154 -0.83 6.87 -13.79
N ALA A 155 -1.37 7.35 -14.92
CA ALA A 155 -1.25 8.73 -15.32
C ALA A 155 -1.94 9.69 -14.34
N SER A 156 -3.19 9.40 -13.95
CA SER A 156 -3.94 10.25 -13.01
C SER A 156 -3.29 10.32 -11.63
N LEU A 157 -2.86 9.18 -11.08
CA LEU A 157 -2.20 9.16 -9.77
C LEU A 157 -0.80 9.78 -9.80
N PHE A 158 -0.09 9.68 -10.93
CA PHE A 158 1.17 10.41 -11.12
C PHE A 158 0.95 11.93 -11.10
N LEU A 159 -0.08 12.43 -11.78
CA LEU A 159 -0.44 13.85 -11.77
C LEU A 159 -0.78 14.31 -10.35
N ASP A 160 -1.57 13.55 -9.61
CA ASP A 160 -1.90 13.84 -8.23
C ASP A 160 -0.61 13.95 -7.37
N LEU A 161 0.30 12.97 -7.50
CA LEU A 161 1.57 12.97 -6.76
C LEU A 161 2.48 14.18 -7.09
N ILE A 162 2.53 14.65 -8.34
CA ILE A 162 3.39 15.79 -8.71
C ILE A 162 2.78 17.13 -8.39
N LEU A 163 1.44 17.25 -8.46
CA LEU A 163 0.70 18.49 -8.23
C LEU A 163 0.43 18.74 -6.74
N GLU A 164 0.50 17.71 -5.91
CA GLU A 164 0.33 17.87 -4.47
C GLU A 164 1.37 18.85 -3.94
N LYS A 165 0.90 20.00 -3.41
CA LYS A 165 1.75 21.02 -2.82
C LYS A 165 2.62 20.39 -1.73
N LYS A 166 3.93 20.70 -1.75
CA LYS A 166 4.80 20.37 -0.61
C LYS A 166 4.18 21.02 0.62
N TYR A 167 3.63 20.23 1.51
CA TYR A 167 3.29 20.71 2.83
C TYR A 167 4.62 21.07 3.52
N ASN A 168 4.84 22.36 3.65
CA ASN A 168 5.94 22.93 4.44
C ASN A 168 5.73 22.65 5.92
#